data_49748644ecc1241516242b6ec136e4e8
#
_entry.id   49748644ecc1241516242b6ec136e4e8
#
_cell.length_a   1.000
_cell.length_b   1.000
_cell.length_c   1.000
_cell.angle_alpha   90.00
_cell.angle_beta   90.00
_cell.angle_gamma   90.00
#
_symmetry.space_group_name_H-M   'P 1'
#
loop_
_entity.id
_entity.type
_entity.pdbx_description
1 polymer ?
#
loop_
_entity_poly.entity_id
_entity_poly.type
_entity_poly.pdbx_seq_one_letter_code
_entity_poly.pdbx_strand_id
1 'polypeptide(L)'
;LPLTLFPYTTLFRSSMDEKEAVEKLHSVYGQMKEELAQVIVGQEEVVEQVLMAIFCRGHALLVGVPGLAKTLLVSTVARALDLSFKRVQFTPDLMPADITGTDVLEMDQETGRRNFRFVEGPIFANMILADEINRTPPKTQAALLEAMQEHHVTVGEKTCHLPDPFFVLATQNPIEQEGTYPLPEAQLDRFLFNIVVDYPDGEEEREIIRRVTSPGERSEEHTSELQSPVTI
;
A
#
# COMPACT_ATOMS: atom_id res chain seq x y z
N LEU A 1 -17.98 0.96 -14.40
CA LEU A 1 -18.72 1.13 -13.13
C LEU A 1 -17.78 1.80 -12.13
N PRO A 2 -18.22 2.82 -11.41
CA PRO A 2 -17.37 3.45 -10.41
C PRO A 2 -17.13 2.44 -9.27
N LEU A 3 -15.86 2.04 -9.07
CA LEU A 3 -15.39 1.12 -8.03
C LEU A 3 -15.39 1.72 -6.62
N THR A 4 -15.93 2.91 -6.41
CA THR A 4 -16.04 3.54 -5.09
C THR A 4 -17.28 3.03 -4.37
N LEU A 5 -17.13 1.89 -3.67
CA LEU A 5 -18.25 1.26 -3.00
C LEU A 5 -18.64 1.95 -1.70
N PHE A 6 -17.66 2.40 -0.91
CA PHE A 6 -17.94 3.08 0.36
C PHE A 6 -16.74 3.93 0.82
N PRO A 7 -16.96 5.20 1.17
CA PRO A 7 -15.94 5.96 1.87
C PRO A 7 -15.66 5.31 3.24
N TYR A 8 -14.41 4.94 3.49
CA TYR A 8 -13.96 4.34 4.76
C TYR A 8 -14.44 5.13 6.00
N THR A 9 -14.45 6.45 5.90
CA THR A 9 -14.92 7.36 6.96
C THR A 9 -16.38 7.14 7.35
N THR A 10 -17.20 6.53 6.49
CA THR A 10 -18.62 6.27 6.79
C THR A 10 -18.81 5.02 7.65
N LEU A 11 -17.83 4.10 7.65
CA LEU A 11 -17.87 2.85 8.43
C LEU A 11 -17.60 3.06 9.92
N PHE A 12 -16.86 4.12 10.28
CA PHE A 12 -16.35 4.35 11.63
C PHE A 12 -16.88 5.64 12.30
N ARG A 13 -18.04 6.16 11.85
CA ARG A 13 -18.68 7.29 12.52
C ARG A 13 -19.26 6.86 13.88
N SER A 14 -18.89 7.58 14.93
CA SER A 14 -19.17 7.31 16.34
C SER A 14 -20.64 7.44 16.80
N SER A 15 -21.60 7.55 15.89
CA SER A 15 -23.03 7.75 16.21
C SER A 15 -23.95 6.60 15.78
N MET A 16 -23.39 5.48 15.32
CA MET A 16 -24.17 4.28 14.96
C MET A 16 -24.35 3.39 16.18
N ASP A 17 -25.50 2.73 16.29
CA ASP A 17 -25.71 1.62 17.24
C ASP A 17 -24.75 0.47 16.90
N GLU A 18 -24.18 -0.18 17.94
CA GLU A 18 -23.19 -1.25 17.80
C GLU A 18 -23.68 -2.38 16.86
N LYS A 19 -24.96 -2.71 16.94
CA LYS A 19 -25.57 -3.75 16.10
C LYS A 19 -25.63 -3.32 14.63
N GLU A 20 -26.01 -2.09 14.37
CA GLU A 20 -26.07 -1.51 13.03
C GLU A 20 -24.67 -1.40 12.42
N ALA A 21 -23.66 -1.05 13.24
CA ALA A 21 -22.26 -1.00 12.82
C ALA A 21 -21.74 -2.38 12.38
N VAL A 22 -22.05 -3.45 13.14
CA VAL A 22 -21.65 -4.82 12.82
C VAL A 22 -22.36 -5.31 11.53
N GLU A 23 -23.66 -5.08 11.39
CA GLU A 23 -24.42 -5.49 10.20
C GLU A 23 -23.88 -4.77 8.94
N LYS A 24 -23.57 -3.48 9.06
CA LYS A 24 -22.96 -2.69 7.97
C LYS A 24 -21.55 -3.17 7.63
N LEU A 25 -20.72 -3.44 8.64
CA LEU A 25 -19.38 -3.98 8.42
C LEU A 25 -19.44 -5.32 7.68
N HIS A 26 -20.33 -6.22 8.09
CA HIS A 26 -20.53 -7.52 7.45
C HIS A 26 -20.95 -7.35 5.98
N SER A 27 -21.90 -6.45 5.71
CA SER A 27 -22.37 -6.17 4.35
C SER A 27 -21.25 -5.62 3.47
N VAL A 28 -20.49 -4.63 3.97
CA VAL A 28 -19.38 -4.01 3.22
C VAL A 28 -18.26 -5.03 2.97
N TYR A 29 -17.92 -5.82 3.97
CA TYR A 29 -16.92 -6.89 3.83
C TYR A 29 -17.31 -7.89 2.74
N GLY A 30 -18.57 -8.34 2.71
CA GLY A 30 -19.06 -9.26 1.68
C GLY A 30 -18.98 -8.66 0.28
N GLN A 31 -19.42 -7.42 0.11
CA GLN A 31 -19.35 -6.72 -1.17
C GLN A 31 -17.90 -6.51 -1.64
N MET A 32 -17.00 -6.12 -0.74
CA MET A 32 -15.58 -5.98 -1.08
C MET A 32 -14.96 -7.31 -1.51
N LYS A 33 -15.29 -8.41 -0.81
CA LYS A 33 -14.80 -9.75 -1.18
C LYS A 33 -15.28 -10.14 -2.58
N GLU A 34 -16.54 -9.88 -2.92
CA GLU A 34 -17.09 -10.13 -4.26
C GLU A 34 -16.42 -9.31 -5.35
N GLU A 35 -16.20 -8.02 -5.10
CA GLU A 35 -15.51 -7.12 -6.05
C GLU A 35 -14.04 -7.53 -6.27
N LEU A 36 -13.34 -7.85 -5.20
CA LEU A 36 -11.95 -8.29 -5.29
C LEU A 36 -11.83 -9.63 -6.03
N ALA A 37 -12.76 -10.55 -5.86
CA ALA A 37 -12.80 -11.83 -6.57
C ALA A 37 -12.98 -11.67 -8.10
N GLN A 38 -13.54 -10.56 -8.56
CA GLN A 38 -13.62 -10.26 -10.00
C GLN A 38 -12.25 -9.93 -10.60
N VAL A 39 -11.35 -9.34 -9.80
CA VAL A 39 -10.03 -8.86 -10.25
C VAL A 39 -8.91 -9.83 -9.87
N ILE A 40 -8.99 -10.39 -8.66
CA ILE A 40 -7.99 -11.30 -8.11
C ILE A 40 -8.52 -12.73 -8.26
N VAL A 41 -7.75 -13.58 -8.93
CA VAL A 41 -8.05 -15.02 -9.05
C VAL A 41 -7.28 -15.76 -7.97
N GLY A 42 -7.99 -16.59 -7.24
CA GLY A 42 -7.39 -17.29 -6.10
C GLY A 42 -7.04 -16.37 -4.95
N GLN A 43 -6.15 -16.83 -4.08
CA GLN A 43 -5.65 -16.07 -2.93
C GLN A 43 -6.76 -15.53 -2.00
N GLU A 44 -7.89 -16.25 -1.89
CA GLU A 44 -9.02 -15.81 -1.05
C GLU A 44 -8.60 -15.56 0.39
N GLU A 45 -7.73 -16.39 0.96
CA GLU A 45 -7.21 -16.25 2.32
C GLU A 45 -6.36 -14.99 2.48
N VAL A 46 -5.55 -14.67 1.45
CA VAL A 46 -4.72 -13.44 1.44
C VAL A 46 -5.61 -12.20 1.42
N VAL A 47 -6.61 -12.19 0.55
CA VAL A 47 -7.61 -11.10 0.46
C VAL A 47 -8.30 -10.92 1.80
N GLU A 48 -8.74 -12.00 2.42
CA GLU A 48 -9.44 -12.00 3.70
C GLU A 48 -8.58 -11.42 4.83
N GLN A 49 -7.31 -11.85 4.93
CA GLN A 49 -6.38 -11.36 5.94
C GLN A 49 -6.02 -9.87 5.72
N VAL A 50 -5.86 -9.44 4.46
CA VAL A 50 -5.63 -8.03 4.13
C VAL A 50 -6.82 -7.17 4.52
N LEU A 51 -8.04 -7.59 4.20
CA LEU A 51 -9.26 -6.89 4.60
C LEU A 51 -9.39 -6.82 6.13
N MET A 52 -9.12 -7.91 6.84
CA MET A 52 -9.12 -7.93 8.31
C MET A 52 -8.09 -6.95 8.88
N ALA A 53 -6.86 -6.89 8.32
CA ALA A 53 -5.85 -5.94 8.76
C ALA A 53 -6.35 -4.49 8.63
N ILE A 54 -6.96 -4.15 7.48
CA ILE A 54 -7.49 -2.82 7.22
C ILE A 54 -8.62 -2.46 8.18
N PHE A 55 -9.59 -3.34 8.38
CA PHE A 55 -10.71 -3.08 9.29
C PHE A 55 -10.30 -2.99 10.76
N CYS A 56 -9.23 -3.71 11.15
CA CYS A 56 -8.63 -3.61 12.48
C CYS A 56 -7.66 -2.42 12.62
N ARG A 57 -7.51 -1.56 11.60
CA ARG A 57 -6.54 -0.45 11.55
C ARG A 57 -5.10 -0.91 11.81
N GLY A 58 -4.79 -2.16 11.41
CA GLY A 58 -3.46 -2.74 11.54
C GLY A 58 -2.71 -2.69 10.22
N HIS A 59 -1.42 -2.92 10.29
CA HIS A 59 -0.55 -3.07 9.13
C HIS A 59 -0.32 -4.55 8.83
N ALA A 60 0.04 -4.91 7.59
CA ALA A 60 0.32 -6.29 7.23
C ALA A 60 1.63 -6.43 6.46
N LEU A 61 2.31 -7.55 6.67
CA LEU A 61 3.50 -7.95 5.92
C LEU A 61 3.12 -9.11 4.99
N LEU A 62 3.27 -8.91 3.68
CA LEU A 62 3.05 -9.92 2.66
C LEU A 62 4.38 -10.60 2.34
N VAL A 63 4.51 -11.86 2.69
CA VAL A 63 5.72 -12.65 2.41
C VAL A 63 5.44 -13.56 1.23
N GLY A 64 6.17 -13.38 0.13
CA GLY A 64 5.97 -14.21 -1.07
C GLY A 64 6.79 -13.72 -2.25
N VAL A 65 6.90 -14.56 -3.26
CA VAL A 65 7.68 -14.28 -4.46
C VAL A 65 7.14 -13.10 -5.27
N PRO A 66 7.97 -12.45 -6.09
CA PRO A 66 7.52 -11.40 -6.99
C PRO A 66 6.53 -11.94 -8.04
N GLY A 67 5.70 -11.05 -8.60
CA GLY A 67 4.78 -11.41 -9.69
C GLY A 67 3.41 -11.96 -9.25
N LEU A 68 3.12 -12.06 -7.95
CA LEU A 68 1.84 -12.56 -7.42
C LEU A 68 0.76 -11.47 -7.26
N ALA A 69 0.69 -10.55 -8.18
CA ALA A 69 -0.34 -9.50 -8.26
C ALA A 69 -0.54 -8.66 -6.97
N LYS A 70 0.45 -8.60 -6.06
CA LYS A 70 0.36 -7.87 -4.79
C LYS A 70 -0.02 -6.40 -4.98
N THR A 71 0.58 -5.73 -5.96
CA THR A 71 0.27 -4.33 -6.28
C THR A 71 -1.18 -4.19 -6.76
N LEU A 72 -1.65 -5.11 -7.60
CA LEU A 72 -3.02 -5.11 -8.09
C LEU A 72 -4.02 -5.29 -6.94
N LEU A 73 -3.77 -6.24 -6.03
CA LEU A 73 -4.58 -6.46 -4.84
C LEU A 73 -4.71 -5.16 -4.02
N VAL A 74 -3.57 -4.56 -3.64
CA VAL A 74 -3.57 -3.38 -2.75
C VAL A 74 -4.21 -2.17 -3.42
N SER A 75 -3.92 -1.92 -4.70
CA SER A 75 -4.52 -0.80 -5.44
C SER A 75 -6.02 -0.97 -5.66
N THR A 76 -6.50 -2.21 -5.85
CA THR A 76 -7.93 -2.50 -6.00
C THR A 76 -8.66 -2.28 -4.68
N VAL A 77 -8.09 -2.72 -3.55
CA VAL A 77 -8.64 -2.47 -2.22
C VAL A 77 -8.70 -0.97 -1.92
N ALA A 78 -7.63 -0.23 -2.23
CA ALA A 78 -7.60 1.21 -2.01
C ALA A 78 -8.70 1.94 -2.82
N ARG A 79 -8.90 1.56 -4.08
CA ARG A 79 -9.97 2.10 -4.92
C ARG A 79 -11.37 1.76 -4.39
N ALA A 80 -11.58 0.52 -3.95
CA ALA A 80 -12.86 0.08 -3.39
C ALA A 80 -13.24 0.86 -2.12
N LEU A 81 -12.26 1.30 -1.33
CA LEU A 81 -12.44 2.06 -0.10
C LEU A 81 -12.37 3.59 -0.28
N ASP A 82 -12.15 4.07 -1.50
CA ASP A 82 -11.91 5.50 -1.81
C ASP A 82 -10.74 6.09 -1.00
N LEU A 83 -9.66 5.33 -0.94
CA LEU A 83 -8.44 5.70 -0.23
C LEU A 83 -7.33 6.08 -1.21
N SER A 84 -6.57 7.11 -0.88
CA SER A 84 -5.36 7.45 -1.63
C SER A 84 -4.31 6.34 -1.49
N PHE A 85 -3.69 5.96 -2.62
CA PHE A 85 -2.72 4.88 -2.69
C PHE A 85 -1.38 5.37 -3.24
N LYS A 86 -0.29 4.91 -2.63
CA LYS A 86 1.08 5.09 -3.14
C LYS A 86 1.86 3.79 -3.00
N ARG A 87 2.66 3.49 -4.03
CA ARG A 87 3.64 2.40 -4.01
C ARG A 87 5.03 3.00 -3.83
N VAL A 88 5.81 2.43 -2.93
CA VAL A 88 7.21 2.75 -2.70
C VAL A 88 8.03 1.48 -2.88
N GLN A 89 8.89 1.47 -3.91
CA GLN A 89 9.84 0.38 -4.12
C GLN A 89 11.05 0.61 -3.23
N PHE A 90 11.31 -0.33 -2.33
CA PHE A 90 12.45 -0.26 -1.42
C PHE A 90 13.70 -0.78 -2.14
N THR A 91 14.64 0.13 -2.41
CA THR A 91 15.92 -0.16 -3.07
C THR A 91 17.09 0.12 -2.13
N PRO A 92 18.28 -0.42 -2.37
CA PRO A 92 19.45 -0.22 -1.50
C PRO A 92 19.86 1.25 -1.32
N ASP A 93 19.54 2.09 -2.28
CA ASP A 93 19.87 3.53 -2.31
C ASP A 93 18.74 4.43 -1.78
N LEU A 94 17.55 3.86 -1.48
CA LEU A 94 16.42 4.62 -0.97
C LEU A 94 16.74 5.26 0.39
N MET A 95 16.54 6.57 0.49
CA MET A 95 16.77 7.34 1.70
C MET A 95 15.45 7.57 2.49
N PRO A 96 15.52 7.79 3.81
CA PRO A 96 14.33 8.14 4.60
C PRO A 96 13.56 9.35 4.05
N ALA A 97 14.26 10.37 3.56
CA ALA A 97 13.64 11.56 2.98
C ALA A 97 12.85 11.30 1.70
N ASP A 98 13.19 10.24 0.95
CA ASP A 98 12.42 9.83 -0.25
C ASP A 98 11.06 9.29 0.12
N ILE A 99 10.89 8.78 1.34
CA ILE A 99 9.64 8.26 1.90
C ILE A 99 8.86 9.38 2.60
N THR A 100 9.53 10.11 3.51
CA THR A 100 8.89 11.07 4.40
C THR A 100 8.73 12.46 3.79
N GLY A 101 9.47 12.75 2.72
CA GLY A 101 9.54 14.09 2.16
C GLY A 101 10.71 14.90 2.71
N THR A 102 10.90 16.08 2.17
CA THR A 102 12.03 16.95 2.47
C THR A 102 11.68 18.42 2.37
N ASP A 103 12.41 19.26 3.11
CA ASP A 103 12.33 20.70 2.95
C ASP A 103 13.18 21.16 1.76
N VAL A 104 12.55 21.83 0.80
CA VAL A 104 13.20 22.40 -0.37
C VAL A 104 13.30 23.91 -0.20
N LEU A 105 14.50 24.46 -0.46
CA LEU A 105 14.73 25.89 -0.42
C LEU A 105 14.20 26.53 -1.72
N GLU A 106 13.13 27.27 -1.62
CA GLU A 106 12.57 28.05 -2.73
C GLU A 106 12.96 29.52 -2.60
N MET A 107 13.31 30.14 -3.73
CA MET A 107 13.50 31.58 -3.83
C MET A 107 12.24 32.22 -4.41
N ASP A 108 11.59 33.04 -3.62
CA ASP A 108 10.48 33.87 -4.08
C ASP A 108 11.00 34.85 -5.16
N GLN A 109 10.46 34.73 -6.36
CA GLN A 109 10.91 35.52 -7.51
C GLN A 109 10.58 37.01 -7.40
N GLU A 110 9.54 37.37 -6.61
CA GLU A 110 9.15 38.80 -6.43
C GLU A 110 9.90 39.46 -5.31
N THR A 111 10.18 38.75 -4.21
CA THR A 111 10.79 39.33 -3.01
C THR A 111 12.28 39.02 -2.86
N GLY A 112 12.82 38.05 -3.62
CA GLY A 112 14.17 37.51 -3.49
C GLY A 112 14.44 36.78 -2.17
N ARG A 113 13.43 36.56 -1.36
CA ARG A 113 13.54 35.84 -0.07
C ARG A 113 13.64 34.34 -0.29
N ARG A 114 14.45 33.69 0.51
CA ARG A 114 14.56 32.24 0.56
C ARG A 114 13.60 31.69 1.62
N ASN A 115 12.71 30.82 1.22
CA ASN A 115 11.77 30.15 2.12
C ASN A 115 11.94 28.64 2.00
N PHE A 116 11.81 27.91 3.12
CA PHE A 116 11.74 26.47 3.08
C PHE A 116 10.29 26.05 2.83
N ARG A 117 10.10 25.22 1.79
CA ARG A 117 8.83 24.57 1.51
C ARG A 117 8.99 23.08 1.73
N PHE A 118 8.12 22.52 2.56
CA PHE A 118 8.05 21.07 2.72
C PHE A 118 7.39 20.45 1.47
N VAL A 119 8.07 19.46 0.88
CA VAL A 119 7.55 18.63 -0.19
C VAL A 119 7.25 17.26 0.42
N GLU A 120 5.98 16.91 0.45
CA GLU A 120 5.49 15.66 1.01
C GLU A 120 6.04 14.47 0.21
N GLY A 121 6.49 13.45 0.94
CA GLY A 121 6.88 12.17 0.37
C GLY A 121 5.67 11.26 0.13
N PRO A 122 5.87 10.10 -0.48
CA PRO A 122 4.81 9.14 -0.78
C PRO A 122 4.09 8.60 0.46
N ILE A 123 4.65 8.74 1.65
CA ILE A 123 4.03 8.30 2.91
C ILE A 123 2.74 9.06 3.24
N PHE A 124 2.53 10.25 2.64
CA PHE A 124 1.33 11.05 2.82
C PHE A 124 0.16 10.55 1.94
N ALA A 125 -0.14 9.26 2.05
CA ALA A 125 -1.32 8.64 1.48
C ALA A 125 -1.96 7.72 2.52
N ASN A 126 -3.23 7.38 2.32
CA ASN A 126 -3.96 6.50 3.23
C ASN A 126 -3.43 5.07 3.21
N MET A 127 -3.06 4.57 2.02
CA MET A 127 -2.59 3.22 1.82
C MET A 127 -1.24 3.22 1.11
N ILE A 128 -0.25 2.64 1.78
CA ILE A 128 1.11 2.51 1.28
C ILE A 128 1.42 1.05 0.99
N LEU A 129 1.87 0.76 -0.22
CA LEU A 129 2.53 -0.50 -0.55
C LEU A 129 4.05 -0.27 -0.46
N ALA A 130 4.67 -0.76 0.61
CA ALA A 130 6.12 -0.77 0.79
C ALA A 130 6.69 -2.04 0.18
N ASP A 131 7.08 -1.97 -1.09
CA ASP A 131 7.48 -3.15 -1.86
C ASP A 131 8.95 -3.49 -1.61
N GLU A 132 9.22 -4.77 -1.28
CA GLU A 132 10.55 -5.31 -0.98
C GLU A 132 11.28 -4.57 0.17
N ILE A 133 10.59 -4.37 1.30
CA ILE A 133 11.10 -3.60 2.45
C ILE A 133 12.46 -4.09 2.96
N ASN A 134 12.76 -5.37 2.76
CA ASN A 134 14.05 -5.98 3.16
C ASN A 134 15.23 -5.62 2.25
N ARG A 135 15.03 -4.91 1.13
CA ARG A 135 16.13 -4.50 0.22
C ARG A 135 16.79 -3.17 0.59
N THR A 136 16.23 -2.45 1.55
CA THR A 136 16.76 -1.16 1.96
C THR A 136 17.45 -1.23 3.33
N PRO A 137 18.44 -0.37 3.61
CA PRO A 137 19.14 -0.35 4.89
C PRO A 137 18.21 -0.09 6.09
N PRO A 138 18.55 -0.57 7.30
CA PRO A 138 17.71 -0.47 8.50
C PRO A 138 17.26 0.95 8.84
N LYS A 139 18.06 1.97 8.50
CA LYS A 139 17.71 3.37 8.76
C LYS A 139 16.46 3.80 7.99
N THR A 140 16.33 3.38 6.75
CA THR A 140 15.18 3.71 5.91
C THR A 140 13.96 2.88 6.29
N GLN A 141 14.16 1.60 6.62
CA GLN A 141 13.09 0.77 7.20
C GLN A 141 12.52 1.40 8.47
N ALA A 142 13.39 1.87 9.38
CA ALA A 142 13.00 2.49 10.64
C ALA A 142 12.10 3.73 10.44
N ALA A 143 12.34 4.54 9.42
CA ALA A 143 11.51 5.71 9.14
C ALA A 143 10.06 5.34 8.80
N LEU A 144 9.85 4.28 8.00
CA LEU A 144 8.50 3.77 7.72
C LEU A 144 7.86 3.19 8.98
N LEU A 145 8.61 2.36 9.72
CA LEU A 145 8.10 1.68 10.91
C LEU A 145 7.78 2.65 12.07
N GLU A 146 8.51 3.76 12.18
CA GLU A 146 8.20 4.84 13.11
C GLU A 146 6.89 5.53 12.71
N ALA A 147 6.74 5.86 11.43
CA ALA A 147 5.52 6.46 10.91
C ALA A 147 4.27 5.58 11.09
N MET A 148 4.42 4.24 10.98
CA MET A 148 3.34 3.29 11.27
C MET A 148 2.88 3.34 12.72
N GLN A 149 3.80 3.57 13.64
CA GLN A 149 3.52 3.59 15.07
C GLN A 149 2.99 4.94 15.55
N GLU A 150 3.63 6.02 15.09
CA GLU A 150 3.38 7.36 15.61
C GLU A 150 2.29 8.12 14.83
N HIS A 151 1.90 7.64 13.62
CA HIS A 151 0.96 8.29 12.70
C HIS A 151 1.35 9.73 12.33
N HIS A 152 2.64 10.04 12.46
CA HIS A 152 3.23 11.30 12.01
C HIS A 152 4.70 11.09 11.63
N VAL A 153 5.24 12.05 10.90
CA VAL A 153 6.67 12.14 10.59
C VAL A 153 7.21 13.49 11.04
N THR A 154 8.47 13.50 11.49
CA THR A 154 9.15 14.74 11.85
C THR A 154 10.18 15.09 10.78
N VAL A 155 10.01 16.26 10.15
CA VAL A 155 10.93 16.79 9.16
C VAL A 155 11.45 18.14 9.64
N GLY A 156 12.75 18.22 9.90
CA GLY A 156 13.34 19.40 10.56
C GLY A 156 12.71 19.61 11.95
N GLU A 157 12.08 20.77 12.13
CA GLU A 157 11.39 21.12 13.39
C GLU A 157 9.86 20.92 13.33
N LYS A 158 9.33 20.41 12.21
CA LYS A 158 7.90 20.27 11.98
C LYS A 158 7.45 18.81 12.13
N THR A 159 6.38 18.62 12.90
CA THR A 159 5.65 17.35 12.95
C THR A 159 4.51 17.41 11.96
N CYS A 160 4.50 16.48 11.00
CA CYS A 160 3.49 16.37 9.95
C CYS A 160 2.68 15.11 10.20
N HIS A 161 1.37 15.25 10.45
CA HIS A 161 0.46 14.12 10.65
C HIS A 161 0.17 13.41 9.34
N LEU A 162 0.10 12.08 9.40
CA LEU A 162 -0.30 11.27 8.27
C LEU A 162 -1.83 11.27 8.10
N PRO A 163 -2.35 10.96 6.90
CA PRO A 163 -3.78 10.82 6.68
C PRO A 163 -4.41 9.75 7.60
N ASP A 164 -5.63 9.97 8.06
CA ASP A 164 -6.41 8.95 8.78
C ASP A 164 -7.56 8.48 7.88
N PRO A 165 -7.70 7.17 7.62
CA PRO A 165 -6.88 6.06 8.08
C PRO A 165 -5.50 5.96 7.37
N PHE A 166 -4.53 5.38 8.06
CA PHE A 166 -3.19 5.12 7.51
C PHE A 166 -2.87 3.64 7.60
N PHE A 167 -2.62 3.01 6.44
CA PHE A 167 -2.30 1.58 6.32
C PHE A 167 -1.01 1.38 5.55
N VAL A 168 -0.20 0.47 6.05
CA VAL A 168 0.99 -0.01 5.34
C VAL A 168 0.86 -1.50 5.08
N LEU A 169 0.99 -1.87 3.81
CA LEU A 169 1.18 -3.24 3.39
C LEU A 169 2.62 -3.35 2.87
N ALA A 170 3.49 -3.94 3.67
CA ALA A 170 4.86 -4.17 3.27
C ALA A 170 4.96 -5.52 2.55
N THR A 171 5.89 -5.65 1.60
CA THR A 171 6.20 -6.93 0.99
C THR A 171 7.63 -7.34 1.29
N GLN A 172 7.85 -8.64 1.40
CA GLN A 172 9.16 -9.23 1.53
C GLN A 172 9.28 -10.44 0.60
N ASN A 173 10.39 -10.50 -0.14
CA ASN A 173 10.72 -11.66 -0.94
C ASN A 173 11.61 -12.59 -0.11
N PRO A 174 11.15 -13.80 0.26
CA PRO A 174 11.93 -14.72 1.10
C PRO A 174 13.07 -15.41 0.35
N ILE A 175 13.04 -15.41 -0.99
CA ILE A 175 14.04 -16.12 -1.81
C ILE A 175 15.32 -15.28 -1.99
N GLU A 176 15.18 -13.97 -2.08
CA GLU A 176 16.32 -13.07 -2.21
C GLU A 176 17.02 -12.89 -0.86
N GLN A 177 18.21 -13.50 -0.72
CA GLN A 177 19.04 -13.38 0.49
C GLN A 177 20.23 -12.43 0.30
N GLU A 178 20.75 -12.29 -0.93
CA GLU A 178 21.85 -11.39 -1.20
C GLU A 178 21.42 -9.92 -1.23
N GLY A 179 22.16 -9.07 -0.50
CA GLY A 179 21.88 -7.63 -0.46
C GLY A 179 20.60 -7.25 0.30
N THR A 180 20.08 -8.15 1.15
CA THR A 180 18.89 -7.89 1.96
C THR A 180 19.23 -7.62 3.42
N TYR A 181 18.34 -6.85 4.06
CA TYR A 181 18.38 -6.51 5.48
C TYR A 181 17.09 -7.02 6.12
N PRO A 182 17.11 -8.21 6.74
CA PRO A 182 15.91 -8.77 7.36
C PRO A 182 15.40 -7.85 8.48
N LEU A 183 14.08 -7.79 8.61
CA LEU A 183 13.45 -7.07 9.72
C LEU A 183 13.70 -7.83 11.04
N PRO A 184 14.21 -7.18 12.11
CA PRO A 184 14.27 -7.76 13.43
C PRO A 184 12.88 -8.15 13.96
N GLU A 185 12.79 -9.16 14.83
CA GLU A 185 11.52 -9.63 15.42
C GLU A 185 10.73 -8.48 16.08
N ALA A 186 11.40 -7.61 16.83
CA ALA A 186 10.77 -6.44 17.45
C ALA A 186 10.16 -5.44 16.46
N GLN A 187 10.54 -5.50 15.19
CA GLN A 187 9.94 -4.69 14.13
C GLN A 187 8.80 -5.42 13.42
N LEU A 188 8.83 -6.75 13.40
CA LEU A 188 7.73 -7.57 12.88
C LEU A 188 6.47 -7.45 13.73
N ASP A 189 6.60 -7.23 15.03
CA ASP A 189 5.47 -7.01 15.97
C ASP A 189 4.59 -5.78 15.62
N ARG A 190 5.06 -4.91 14.74
CA ARG A 190 4.28 -3.75 14.25
C ARG A 190 3.28 -4.12 13.16
N PHE A 191 3.41 -5.30 12.58
CA PHE A 191 2.46 -5.85 11.62
C PHE A 191 1.46 -6.75 12.34
N LEU A 192 0.18 -6.47 12.14
CA LEU A 192 -0.90 -7.27 12.72
C LEU A 192 -0.92 -8.70 12.14
N PHE A 193 -0.61 -8.82 10.85
CA PHE A 193 -0.52 -10.09 10.14
C PHE A 193 0.78 -10.20 9.36
N ASN A 194 1.31 -11.44 9.36
CA ASN A 194 2.35 -11.89 8.45
C ASN A 194 1.68 -12.88 7.48
N ILE A 195 1.37 -12.40 6.28
CA ILE A 195 0.56 -13.09 5.28
C ILE A 195 1.49 -13.76 4.27
N VAL A 196 1.44 -15.08 4.20
CA VAL A 196 2.19 -15.84 3.19
C VAL A 196 1.40 -15.86 1.89
N VAL A 197 2.06 -15.44 0.82
CA VAL A 197 1.47 -15.42 -0.53
C VAL A 197 2.15 -16.50 -1.36
N ASP A 198 1.46 -17.61 -1.55
CA ASP A 198 1.92 -18.74 -2.35
C ASP A 198 1.58 -18.59 -3.83
N TYR A 199 2.18 -19.44 -4.65
CA TYR A 199 1.83 -19.52 -6.07
C TYR A 199 0.38 -20.00 -6.24
N PRO A 200 -0.32 -19.49 -7.26
CA PRO A 200 -1.64 -20.02 -7.61
C PRO A 200 -1.55 -21.51 -7.97
N ASP A 201 -2.61 -22.23 -7.68
CA ASP A 201 -2.71 -23.62 -8.10
C ASP A 201 -2.94 -23.75 -9.63
N GLY A 202 -2.89 -24.98 -10.16
CA GLY A 202 -3.01 -25.18 -11.60
C GLY A 202 -4.39 -24.86 -12.20
N GLU A 203 -5.45 -24.76 -11.39
CA GLU A 203 -6.77 -24.30 -11.85
C GLU A 203 -6.86 -22.79 -11.83
N GLU A 204 -6.33 -22.16 -10.80
CA GLU A 204 -6.18 -20.70 -10.69
C GLU A 204 -5.30 -20.14 -11.81
N GLU A 205 -4.17 -20.77 -12.12
CA GLU A 205 -3.31 -20.38 -13.25
C GLU A 205 -4.06 -20.40 -14.59
N ARG A 206 -4.87 -21.44 -14.83
CA ARG A 206 -5.69 -21.54 -16.05
C ARG A 206 -6.72 -20.42 -16.11
N GLU A 207 -7.33 -20.07 -14.99
CA GLU A 207 -8.32 -19.01 -14.92
C GLU A 207 -7.66 -17.62 -15.12
N ILE A 208 -6.49 -17.39 -14.56
CA ILE A 208 -5.68 -16.17 -14.79
C ILE A 208 -5.40 -16.04 -16.29
N ILE A 209 -4.91 -17.11 -16.95
CA ILE A 209 -4.63 -17.12 -18.39
C ILE A 209 -5.90 -16.82 -19.19
N ARG A 210 -7.03 -17.42 -18.86
CA ARG A 210 -8.30 -17.15 -19.53
C ARG A 210 -8.70 -15.69 -19.45
N ARG A 211 -8.63 -15.08 -18.25
CA ARG A 211 -8.99 -13.66 -18.06
C ARG A 211 -8.07 -12.73 -18.83
N VAL A 212 -6.76 -12.96 -18.78
CA VAL A 212 -5.77 -12.12 -19.48
C VAL A 212 -5.84 -12.28 -21.00
N THR A 213 -6.22 -13.45 -21.52
CA THR A 213 -6.26 -13.73 -22.97
C THR A 213 -7.63 -13.51 -23.60
N SER A 214 -8.70 -13.32 -22.80
CA SER A 214 -10.04 -13.03 -23.32
C SER A 214 -10.08 -11.67 -24.02
N PRO A 215 -10.59 -11.55 -25.26
CA PRO A 215 -10.55 -10.31 -26.04
C PRO A 215 -11.65 -9.31 -25.62
N GLY A 216 -11.77 -9.00 -24.35
CA GLY A 216 -12.88 -8.19 -23.84
C GLY A 216 -12.51 -7.01 -22.92
N GLU A 217 -11.38 -7.04 -22.25
CA GLU A 217 -11.01 -5.97 -21.31
C GLU A 217 -9.48 -5.73 -21.32
N ARG A 218 -9.00 -5.13 -22.37
CA ARG A 218 -7.75 -4.39 -22.29
C ARG A 218 -8.08 -3.07 -21.60
N SER A 219 -7.92 -3.02 -20.27
CA SER A 219 -7.81 -1.74 -19.58
C SER A 219 -6.57 -1.02 -20.11
N GLU A 220 -6.75 0.23 -20.53
CA GLU A 220 -5.72 1.07 -21.19
C GLU A 220 -4.52 1.42 -20.28
N GLU A 221 -4.41 0.83 -19.09
CA GLU A 221 -3.39 1.16 -18.10
C GLU A 221 -2.00 0.55 -18.36
N HIS A 222 -1.88 -0.48 -19.22
CA HIS A 222 -0.56 -1.11 -19.50
C HIS A 222 0.23 -0.43 -20.63
N THR A 223 -0.29 0.60 -21.27
CA THR A 223 0.38 1.26 -22.41
C THR A 223 1.24 2.46 -22.02
N SER A 224 1.16 2.97 -20.80
CA SER A 224 1.90 4.17 -20.39
C SER A 224 3.32 3.92 -19.86
N GLU A 225 3.68 2.69 -19.51
CA GLU A 225 5.03 2.38 -18.99
C GLU A 225 6.08 2.05 -20.08
N LEU A 226 5.66 1.86 -21.34
CA LEU A 226 6.57 1.47 -22.44
C LEU A 226 6.98 2.60 -23.38
N GLN A 227 6.61 3.85 -23.10
CA GLN A 227 6.99 4.99 -23.93
C GLN A 227 7.79 6.05 -23.15
N SER A 228 8.97 5.69 -22.67
CA SER A 228 10.04 6.67 -22.47
C SER A 228 11.01 6.55 -23.65
N PRO A 229 11.15 7.58 -24.50
CA PRO A 229 12.15 7.55 -25.56
C PRO A 229 13.53 7.63 -24.91
N VAL A 230 14.34 6.60 -25.12
CA VAL A 230 15.80 6.67 -24.91
C VAL A 230 16.33 7.69 -25.93
N THR A 231 16.64 8.88 -25.46
CA THR A 231 17.42 9.85 -26.25
C THR A 231 18.88 9.57 -25.99
N ILE A 232 19.58 9.22 -27.06
CA ILE A 232 21.03 9.04 -27.16
C ILE A 232 21.77 10.35 -26.88
#